data_315fd9bc6c925d3cef5b71aac9a59cca
#
_entry.id   315fd9bc6c925d3cef5b71aac9a59cca
#
_cell.length_a   1.000
_cell.length_b   1.000
_cell.length_c   1.000
_cell.angle_alpha   90.00
_cell.angle_beta   90.00
_cell.angle_gamma   90.00
#
_symmetry.space_group_name_H-M   'P 1'
#
loop_
_entity.id
_entity.type
_entity.pdbx_description
1 polymer ?
#
loop_
_entity_poly.entity_id
_entity_poly.type
_entity_poly.pdbx_seq_one_letter_code
_entity_poly.pdbx_strand_id
1 'polypeptide(L)'
;MFSSKSTTRPTNYSLRKQTPNSKRANKTRPRSSLSSQVSIKAPRRKPRETTERFREHIENFSRDLRRVSDGESLGETSDDFVPKKGRVVVLMFTQLADFDSWELAKFIVNDIDLYERNNIEVRAIGLGTVEAGKSFCKRTRFPQEKLAVTEEQDLYRMFEYSPGFGDALPVKLPGMVKLLLMCAGIGSPGTLKTVVGGYFGSKNKKPVLVEGSNADVPEVRKLMDLTLGKDYLRPFEMATLRLANMTEILNNWDELVCKNDQLLVQRGGAFVLDDDRVFFDHRDAGILGYCDPNRLKEFAMIDGDPKEPFDAIEIMHE
;
A
#
# COMPACT_ATOMS: atom_id res chain seq x y z
N MET A 1 -3.98 -8.20 -70.64
CA MET A 1 -4.27 -7.02 -71.49
C MET A 1 -4.31 -5.79 -70.62
N PHE A 2 -3.46 -4.80 -71.03
CA PHE A 2 -3.29 -3.40 -70.56
C PHE A 2 -2.78 -3.25 -69.12
N SER A 3 -1.57 -3.00 -68.85
CA SER A 3 -0.51 -2.01 -69.15
C SER A 3 -0.97 -0.52 -69.16
N SER A 4 -0.53 0.22 -68.12
CA SER A 4 0.15 1.50 -68.36
C SER A 4 0.91 2.01 -67.16
N LYS A 5 2.17 2.28 -67.39
CA LYS A 5 3.14 3.03 -66.56
C LYS A 5 2.80 4.53 -66.62
N SER A 6 3.11 5.26 -65.56
CA SER A 6 3.55 6.64 -65.72
C SER A 6 4.44 7.05 -64.54
N THR A 7 5.62 7.37 -64.91
CA THR A 7 6.77 7.99 -64.25
C THR A 7 6.56 9.51 -64.17
N THR A 8 6.91 10.18 -63.09
CA THR A 8 7.67 11.42 -63.20
C THR A 8 8.40 11.81 -61.90
N ARG A 9 9.56 12.28 -62.08
CA ARG A 9 10.66 12.63 -61.19
C ARG A 9 10.60 14.12 -60.73
N PRO A 10 11.61 14.61 -60.01
CA PRO A 10 11.47 15.54 -58.87
C PRO A 10 11.88 16.97 -59.19
N THR A 11 11.60 17.90 -58.34
CA THR A 11 12.13 19.25 -58.40
C THR A 11 12.82 19.65 -57.11
N ASN A 12 14.12 19.79 -57.21
CA ASN A 12 15.00 20.51 -56.30
C ASN A 12 14.74 22.02 -56.40
N TYR A 13 14.68 22.71 -55.28
CA TYR A 13 15.04 24.11 -55.21
C TYR A 13 15.95 24.37 -54.00
N SER A 14 17.15 24.79 -54.33
CA SER A 14 18.20 25.29 -53.48
C SER A 14 18.20 26.84 -53.52
N LEU A 15 18.81 27.41 -52.45
CA LEU A 15 19.33 28.79 -52.34
C LEU A 15 18.37 29.86 -51.78
N ARG A 16 18.69 30.48 -50.63
CA ARG A 16 19.70 31.55 -50.54
C ARG A 16 19.89 32.03 -49.08
N LYS A 17 21.14 32.23 -48.73
CA LYS A 17 21.63 33.00 -47.56
C LYS A 17 21.17 34.46 -47.62
N GLN A 18 20.87 35.04 -46.47
CA GLN A 18 21.28 36.41 -46.13
C GLN A 18 21.10 36.68 -44.63
N THR A 19 22.22 36.96 -43.97
CA THR A 19 22.27 37.74 -42.73
C THR A 19 22.19 39.22 -43.03
N PRO A 20 21.65 40.06 -42.15
CA PRO A 20 22.58 41.03 -41.55
C PRO A 20 22.41 41.27 -40.04
N ASN A 21 23.55 41.56 -39.46
CA ASN A 21 23.80 42.20 -38.18
C ASN A 21 22.83 43.33 -37.82
N SER A 22 22.36 43.33 -36.56
CA SER A 22 22.08 44.59 -35.88
C SER A 22 22.41 44.47 -34.38
N LYS A 23 23.43 45.23 -34.02
CA LYS A 23 23.87 45.54 -32.67
C LYS A 23 22.68 46.13 -31.89
N ARG A 24 22.35 45.54 -30.77
CA ARG A 24 21.54 46.21 -29.74
C ARG A 24 22.23 46.12 -28.37
N ALA A 25 22.32 47.33 -27.82
CA ALA A 25 23.05 47.71 -26.65
C ALA A 25 22.68 46.90 -25.38
N ASN A 26 23.70 46.55 -24.67
CA ASN A 26 23.69 46.13 -23.26
C ASN A 26 23.13 47.26 -22.39
N LYS A 27 21.94 47.09 -21.81
CA LYS A 27 21.48 47.78 -20.60
C LYS A 27 21.64 46.85 -19.42
N THR A 28 22.73 46.98 -18.71
CA THR A 28 22.97 46.42 -17.37
C THR A 28 21.95 46.98 -16.40
N ARG A 29 20.99 46.18 -15.96
CA ARG A 29 20.20 46.44 -14.76
C ARG A 29 20.98 45.88 -13.55
N PRO A 30 21.08 46.64 -12.44
CA PRO A 30 21.70 46.11 -11.22
C PRO A 30 20.80 45.00 -10.64
N ARG A 31 21.35 43.82 -10.48
CA ARG A 31 20.78 42.71 -9.72
C ARG A 31 20.86 43.09 -8.23
N SER A 32 19.75 43.51 -7.65
CA SER A 32 19.59 43.54 -6.21
C SER A 32 19.54 42.13 -5.68
N SER A 33 20.63 41.69 -5.08
CA SER A 33 20.72 40.43 -4.34
C SER A 33 19.98 40.58 -2.99
N LEU A 34 18.69 40.22 -2.99
CA LEU A 34 18.01 39.81 -1.78
C LEU A 34 17.93 38.29 -1.79
N SER A 35 19.01 37.64 -1.45
CA SER A 35 18.98 36.24 -1.04
C SER A 35 18.55 36.18 0.42
N SER A 36 17.26 36.29 0.68
CA SER A 36 16.71 35.76 1.91
C SER A 36 16.83 34.25 1.85
N GLN A 37 17.90 33.70 2.40
CA GLN A 37 18.00 32.27 2.70
C GLN A 37 16.90 31.96 3.73
N VAL A 38 15.73 31.54 3.22
CA VAL A 38 14.74 30.83 4.04
C VAL A 38 15.41 29.48 4.34
N SER A 39 16.09 29.43 5.49
CA SER A 39 16.56 28.16 6.05
C SER A 39 15.32 27.37 6.46
N ILE A 40 14.82 26.55 5.53
CA ILE A 40 13.82 25.53 5.85
C ILE A 40 14.57 24.54 6.73
N LYS A 41 14.42 24.69 8.05
CA LYS A 41 14.85 23.65 8.98
C LYS A 41 14.12 22.37 8.56
N ALA A 42 14.87 21.39 8.09
CA ALA A 42 14.35 20.04 7.89
C ALA A 42 13.57 19.63 9.14
N PRO A 43 12.38 19.05 9.02
CA PRO A 43 11.62 18.61 10.16
C PRO A 43 12.51 17.71 11.00
N ARG A 44 12.57 17.95 12.32
CA ARG A 44 13.33 17.10 13.24
C ARG A 44 12.79 15.70 13.07
N ARG A 45 13.62 14.78 12.55
CA ARG A 45 13.28 13.35 12.48
C ARG A 45 12.92 12.91 13.89
N LYS A 46 11.70 12.38 14.07
CA LYS A 46 11.31 11.72 15.32
C LYS A 46 12.26 10.53 15.54
N PRO A 47 12.54 10.14 16.80
CA PRO A 47 13.28 8.93 17.08
C PRO A 47 12.60 7.76 16.37
N ARG A 48 13.39 6.93 15.71
CA ARG A 48 12.87 5.71 15.08
C ARG A 48 12.22 4.83 16.13
N GLU A 49 11.12 4.21 15.77
CA GLU A 49 10.53 3.12 16.55
C GLU A 49 11.58 2.04 16.75
N THR A 50 11.78 1.61 17.99
CA THR A 50 12.60 0.43 18.31
C THR A 50 11.70 -0.77 18.46
N THR A 51 12.23 -1.96 18.25
CA THR A 51 11.46 -3.20 18.44
C THR A 51 10.97 -3.34 19.88
N GLU A 52 11.77 -2.92 20.85
CA GLU A 52 11.38 -2.90 22.27
C GLU A 52 10.17 -2.00 22.51
N ARG A 53 10.20 -0.76 22.00
CA ARG A 53 9.09 0.18 22.12
C ARG A 53 7.85 -0.32 21.37
N PHE A 54 8.04 -0.94 20.23
CA PHE A 54 6.93 -1.58 19.50
C PHE A 54 6.27 -2.66 20.35
N ARG A 55 7.06 -3.55 20.97
CA ARG A 55 6.55 -4.58 21.87
C ARG A 55 5.83 -3.99 23.08
N GLU A 56 6.41 -2.98 23.73
CA GLU A 56 5.79 -2.24 24.84
C GLU A 56 4.41 -1.69 24.43
N HIS A 57 4.29 -1.13 23.22
CA HIS A 57 2.99 -0.68 22.72
C HIS A 57 2.00 -1.83 22.59
N ILE A 58 2.40 -2.97 22.03
CA ILE A 58 1.52 -4.15 21.93
C ILE A 58 1.14 -4.67 23.32
N GLU A 59 2.07 -4.70 24.28
CA GLU A 59 1.81 -5.11 25.67
C GLU A 59 0.77 -4.23 26.35
N ASN A 60 0.87 -2.92 26.19
CA ASN A 60 -0.08 -1.96 26.77
C ASN A 60 -1.53 -2.19 26.28
N PHE A 61 -1.71 -2.76 25.10
CA PHE A 61 -3.02 -3.07 24.51
C PHE A 61 -3.34 -4.56 24.43
N SER A 62 -2.49 -5.42 24.98
CA SER A 62 -2.63 -6.88 24.88
C SER A 62 -3.96 -7.42 25.41
N ARG A 63 -4.55 -6.76 26.40
CA ARG A 63 -5.87 -7.12 26.95
C ARG A 63 -7.03 -6.83 26.00
N ASP A 64 -6.88 -5.82 25.14
CA ASP A 64 -7.88 -5.40 24.16
C ASP A 64 -7.72 -6.14 22.83
N LEU A 65 -6.54 -6.77 22.62
CA LEU A 65 -6.25 -7.57 21.46
C LEU A 65 -6.69 -9.03 21.69
N ARG A 66 -7.55 -9.54 20.80
CA ARG A 66 -8.05 -10.92 20.86
C ARG A 66 -7.55 -11.72 19.67
N ARG A 67 -7.01 -12.90 19.93
CA ARG A 67 -6.66 -13.86 18.87
C ARG A 67 -7.91 -14.33 18.15
N VAL A 68 -7.83 -14.42 16.83
CA VAL A 68 -8.97 -14.87 16.02
C VAL A 68 -9.20 -16.37 16.13
N SER A 69 -8.15 -17.16 16.36
CA SER A 69 -8.20 -18.63 16.46
C SER A 69 -9.10 -19.13 17.60
N ASP A 70 -8.95 -18.55 18.78
CA ASP A 70 -9.61 -18.99 20.02
C ASP A 70 -10.51 -17.92 20.67
N GLY A 71 -10.35 -16.66 20.27
CA GLY A 71 -11.07 -15.53 20.85
C GLY A 71 -10.50 -15.03 22.18
N GLU A 72 -9.39 -15.64 22.65
CA GLU A 72 -8.75 -15.24 23.89
C GLU A 72 -7.95 -13.94 23.73
N SER A 73 -7.81 -13.19 24.80
CA SER A 73 -6.92 -12.04 24.87
C SER A 73 -5.46 -12.49 24.68
N LEU A 74 -4.62 -11.61 24.15
CA LEU A 74 -3.17 -11.90 24.03
C LEU A 74 -2.49 -12.08 25.39
N GLY A 75 -3.16 -11.73 26.50
CA GLY A 75 -2.65 -11.90 27.85
C GLY A 75 -1.75 -10.76 28.29
N GLU A 76 -0.94 -11.02 29.35
CA GLU A 76 -0.08 -9.99 29.95
C GLU A 76 1.27 -9.85 29.24
N THR A 77 1.59 -10.76 28.31
CA THR A 77 2.86 -10.73 27.56
C THR A 77 2.60 -10.73 26.06
N SER A 78 3.23 -9.81 25.35
CA SER A 78 3.20 -9.77 23.89
C SER A 78 4.11 -10.82 23.24
N ASP A 79 4.89 -11.54 24.03
CA ASP A 79 5.97 -12.42 23.56
C ASP A 79 5.46 -13.54 22.64
N ASP A 80 4.25 -14.04 22.90
CA ASP A 80 3.62 -15.09 22.07
C ASP A 80 3.13 -14.54 20.73
N PHE A 81 2.85 -13.23 20.66
CA PHE A 81 2.36 -12.62 19.44
C PHE A 81 3.47 -11.96 18.62
N VAL A 82 4.37 -11.21 19.27
CA VAL A 82 5.55 -10.63 18.63
C VAL A 82 6.79 -11.25 19.27
N PRO A 83 7.38 -12.29 18.69
CA PRO A 83 8.53 -12.99 19.26
C PRO A 83 9.68 -12.07 19.65
N LYS A 84 10.36 -12.37 20.76
CA LYS A 84 11.50 -11.58 21.24
C LYS A 84 12.73 -11.71 20.34
N LYS A 85 12.82 -12.81 19.61
CA LYS A 85 13.96 -13.11 18.73
C LYS A 85 13.49 -13.48 17.35
N GLY A 86 14.30 -13.13 16.38
CA GLY A 86 14.04 -13.40 14.98
C GLY A 86 13.27 -12.28 14.28
N ARG A 87 13.11 -12.47 13.00
CA ARG A 87 12.47 -11.47 12.15
C ARG A 87 10.97 -11.65 12.10
N VAL A 88 10.24 -10.55 12.24
CA VAL A 88 8.78 -10.55 12.26
C VAL A 88 8.26 -9.48 11.29
N VAL A 89 7.31 -9.88 10.44
CA VAL A 89 6.47 -8.97 9.66
C VAL A 89 5.18 -8.75 10.44
N VAL A 90 4.90 -7.51 10.81
CA VAL A 90 3.64 -7.15 11.48
C VAL A 90 2.80 -6.29 10.54
N LEU A 91 1.61 -6.76 10.24
CA LEU A 91 0.64 -6.07 9.40
C LEU A 91 -0.39 -5.39 10.30
N MET A 92 -0.53 -4.09 10.15
CA MET A 92 -1.60 -3.33 10.81
C MET A 92 -2.72 -3.13 9.79
N PHE A 93 -3.63 -4.11 9.73
CA PHE A 93 -4.78 -4.02 8.86
C PHE A 93 -5.70 -2.88 9.30
N THR A 94 -6.39 -2.29 8.36
CA THR A 94 -7.51 -1.39 8.59
C THR A 94 -8.71 -2.19 9.12
N GLN A 95 -9.92 -1.68 9.00
CA GLN A 95 -11.10 -2.49 9.30
C GLN A 95 -11.21 -3.68 8.30
N LEU A 96 -11.77 -4.81 8.77
CA LEU A 96 -11.74 -6.07 8.03
C LEU A 96 -12.65 -6.13 6.80
N ALA A 97 -13.51 -5.12 6.60
CA ALA A 97 -14.26 -4.90 5.35
C ALA A 97 -13.57 -3.89 4.41
N ASP A 98 -12.28 -3.57 4.61
CA ASP A 98 -11.54 -2.64 3.75
C ASP A 98 -10.73 -3.37 2.68
N PHE A 99 -10.65 -2.77 1.50
CA PHE A 99 -9.87 -3.26 0.36
C PHE A 99 -8.40 -3.45 0.70
N ASP A 100 -7.80 -2.52 1.43
CA ASP A 100 -6.39 -2.53 1.77
C ASP A 100 -6.02 -3.78 2.56
N SER A 101 -6.84 -4.11 3.56
CA SER A 101 -6.68 -5.33 4.36
C SER A 101 -6.82 -6.60 3.51
N TRP A 102 -7.79 -6.63 2.60
CA TRP A 102 -8.03 -7.80 1.75
C TRP A 102 -6.94 -8.02 0.72
N GLU A 103 -6.54 -6.97 0.01
CA GLU A 103 -5.48 -7.07 -0.99
C GLU A 103 -4.16 -7.47 -0.33
N LEU A 104 -3.77 -6.78 0.74
CA LEU A 104 -2.54 -7.08 1.45
C LEU A 104 -2.54 -8.50 2.04
N ALA A 105 -3.63 -8.93 2.68
CA ALA A 105 -3.74 -10.29 3.22
C ALA A 105 -3.57 -11.35 2.14
N LYS A 106 -4.24 -11.22 0.99
CA LYS A 106 -4.13 -12.17 -0.12
C LYS A 106 -2.73 -12.23 -0.71
N PHE A 107 -2.05 -11.09 -0.83
CA PHE A 107 -0.66 -11.05 -1.27
C PHE A 107 0.29 -11.76 -0.30
N ILE A 108 0.11 -11.51 1.00
CA ILE A 108 0.95 -12.16 2.03
C ILE A 108 0.72 -13.65 2.07
N VAL A 109 -0.54 -14.10 1.97
CA VAL A 109 -0.87 -15.54 1.97
C VAL A 109 -0.21 -16.27 0.78
N ASN A 110 -0.09 -15.64 -0.37
CA ASN A 110 0.61 -16.24 -1.51
C ASN A 110 2.11 -16.49 -1.24
N ASP A 111 2.70 -15.72 -0.36
CA ASP A 111 4.11 -15.80 0.00
C ASP A 111 4.34 -16.41 1.42
N ILE A 112 3.29 -16.86 2.12
CA ILE A 112 3.38 -17.27 3.53
C ILE A 112 4.40 -18.40 3.75
N ASP A 113 4.39 -19.41 2.90
CA ASP A 113 5.35 -20.53 2.96
C ASP A 113 6.80 -20.07 2.75
N LEU A 114 6.99 -18.96 2.00
CA LEU A 114 8.31 -18.40 1.78
C LEU A 114 8.82 -17.70 3.04
N TYR A 115 7.97 -16.97 3.75
CA TYR A 115 8.29 -16.38 5.04
C TYR A 115 8.67 -17.47 6.05
N GLU A 116 7.84 -18.51 6.18
CA GLU A 116 8.05 -19.61 7.11
C GLU A 116 9.36 -20.39 6.85
N ARG A 117 9.67 -20.68 5.59
CA ARG A 117 10.95 -21.34 5.21
C ARG A 117 12.18 -20.51 5.56
N ASN A 118 12.03 -19.19 5.65
CA ASN A 118 13.12 -18.29 6.05
C ASN A 118 13.08 -17.93 7.55
N ASN A 119 12.29 -18.65 8.35
CA ASN A 119 12.09 -18.39 9.78
C ASN A 119 11.65 -16.95 10.07
N ILE A 120 10.82 -16.38 9.20
CA ILE A 120 10.23 -15.05 9.36
C ILE A 120 8.79 -15.23 9.82
N GLU A 121 8.50 -14.76 11.01
CA GLU A 121 7.13 -14.78 11.52
C GLU A 121 6.29 -13.70 10.81
N VAL A 122 5.02 -14.03 10.56
CA VAL A 122 4.03 -13.07 10.07
C VAL A 122 2.93 -12.95 11.12
N ARG A 123 2.62 -11.74 11.52
CA ARG A 123 1.52 -11.41 12.44
C ARG A 123 0.71 -10.27 11.87
N ALA A 124 -0.57 -10.24 12.21
CA ALA A 124 -1.46 -9.16 11.80
C ALA A 124 -2.38 -8.72 12.93
N ILE A 125 -2.66 -7.43 12.97
CA ILE A 125 -3.67 -6.84 13.86
C ILE A 125 -4.69 -6.14 12.97
N GLY A 126 -5.98 -6.37 13.21
CA GLY A 126 -7.06 -5.76 12.43
C GLY A 126 -8.13 -5.12 13.32
N LEU A 127 -8.87 -4.17 12.75
CA LEU A 127 -10.01 -3.53 13.41
C LEU A 127 -11.29 -4.32 13.15
N GLY A 128 -11.85 -4.88 14.19
CA GLY A 128 -13.09 -5.66 14.12
C GLY A 128 -13.26 -6.63 15.29
N THR A 129 -14.33 -7.41 15.24
CA THR A 129 -14.62 -8.46 16.21
C THR A 129 -13.88 -9.76 15.86
N VAL A 130 -13.85 -10.71 16.78
CA VAL A 130 -13.30 -12.07 16.55
C VAL A 130 -14.06 -12.78 15.42
N GLU A 131 -15.39 -12.62 15.37
CA GLU A 131 -16.26 -13.19 14.33
C GLU A 131 -15.93 -12.61 12.96
N ALA A 132 -15.77 -11.28 12.88
CA ALA A 132 -15.29 -10.61 11.66
C ALA A 132 -13.92 -11.12 11.23
N GLY A 133 -13.00 -11.33 12.18
CA GLY A 133 -11.68 -11.93 11.95
C GLY A 133 -11.78 -13.33 11.37
N LYS A 134 -12.64 -14.18 11.92
CA LYS A 134 -12.87 -15.55 11.39
C LYS A 134 -13.44 -15.52 9.98
N SER A 135 -14.43 -14.63 9.71
CA SER A 135 -15.00 -14.47 8.38
C SER A 135 -13.96 -13.96 7.37
N PHE A 136 -13.16 -12.96 7.76
CA PHE A 136 -12.04 -12.44 6.97
C PHE A 136 -11.01 -13.53 6.63
N CYS A 137 -10.54 -14.28 7.63
CA CYS A 137 -9.55 -15.35 7.44
C CYS A 137 -10.08 -16.45 6.52
N LYS A 138 -11.35 -16.87 6.69
CA LYS A 138 -12.01 -17.86 5.82
C LYS A 138 -11.99 -17.43 4.35
N ARG A 139 -12.17 -16.16 4.05
CA ARG A 139 -12.33 -15.62 2.69
C ARG A 139 -11.00 -15.21 2.05
N THR A 140 -10.08 -14.67 2.85
CA THR A 140 -8.74 -14.29 2.38
C THR A 140 -7.75 -15.44 2.45
N ARG A 141 -8.09 -16.53 3.17
CA ARG A 141 -7.20 -17.63 3.54
C ARG A 141 -6.04 -17.23 4.45
N PHE A 142 -6.15 -16.05 5.09
CA PHE A 142 -5.15 -15.64 6.08
C PHE A 142 -5.25 -16.55 7.31
N PRO A 143 -4.11 -17.04 7.87
CA PRO A 143 -4.14 -17.95 9.01
C PRO A 143 -4.72 -17.28 10.27
N GLN A 144 -5.70 -17.93 10.92
CA GLN A 144 -6.40 -17.37 12.08
C GLN A 144 -5.47 -17.18 13.28
N GLU A 145 -4.50 -18.07 13.45
CA GLU A 145 -3.50 -18.03 14.53
C GLU A 145 -2.50 -16.87 14.38
N LYS A 146 -2.41 -16.28 13.20
CA LYS A 146 -1.54 -15.13 12.91
C LYS A 146 -2.27 -13.78 12.99
N LEU A 147 -3.60 -13.78 13.22
CA LEU A 147 -4.42 -12.57 13.30
C LEU A 147 -4.94 -12.33 14.70
N ALA A 148 -4.70 -11.13 15.22
CA ALA A 148 -5.40 -10.57 16.37
C ALA A 148 -6.31 -9.43 15.91
N VAL A 149 -7.37 -9.16 16.68
CA VAL A 149 -8.32 -8.09 16.38
C VAL A 149 -8.60 -7.23 17.61
N THR A 150 -8.97 -5.99 17.36
CA THR A 150 -9.48 -5.06 18.38
C THR A 150 -10.61 -4.21 17.80
N GLU A 151 -11.55 -3.79 18.67
CA GLU A 151 -12.59 -2.85 18.31
C GLU A 151 -12.20 -1.40 18.64
N GLU A 152 -10.97 -1.19 19.17
CA GLU A 152 -10.47 0.11 19.64
C GLU A 152 -9.37 0.66 18.73
N GLN A 153 -9.37 1.99 18.54
CA GLN A 153 -8.38 2.64 17.69
C GLN A 153 -7.11 3.09 18.43
N ASP A 154 -7.07 2.96 19.75
CA ASP A 154 -6.03 3.58 20.57
C ASP A 154 -4.63 3.02 20.26
N LEU A 155 -4.53 1.72 19.94
CA LEU A 155 -3.29 1.13 19.43
C LEU A 155 -2.83 1.79 18.14
N TYR A 156 -3.74 2.06 17.20
CA TYR A 156 -3.44 2.73 15.93
C TYR A 156 -3.00 4.17 16.14
N ARG A 157 -3.61 4.87 17.09
CA ARG A 157 -3.19 6.22 17.50
C ARG A 157 -1.79 6.23 18.13
N MET A 158 -1.48 5.22 18.94
CA MET A 158 -0.16 5.07 19.57
C MET A 158 0.95 4.95 18.51
N PHE A 159 0.69 4.17 17.46
CA PHE A 159 1.59 4.07 16.30
C PHE A 159 1.48 5.26 15.34
N GLU A 160 0.72 6.30 15.68
CA GLU A 160 0.53 7.51 14.87
C GLU A 160 -0.04 7.23 13.47
N TYR A 161 -0.83 6.17 13.30
CA TYR A 161 -1.54 5.94 12.05
C TYR A 161 -2.60 7.01 11.81
N SER A 162 -2.81 7.36 10.55
CA SER A 162 -3.82 8.33 10.17
C SER A 162 -5.22 7.85 10.57
N PRO A 163 -6.01 8.65 11.29
CA PRO A 163 -7.41 8.33 11.59
C PRO A 163 -8.31 8.43 10.36
N GLY A 164 -7.74 8.72 9.18
CA GLY A 164 -8.45 8.93 7.93
C GLY A 164 -9.00 10.33 7.75
N PHE A 165 -9.84 10.48 6.73
CA PHE A 165 -10.44 11.78 6.38
C PHE A 165 -11.49 12.22 7.39
N GLY A 166 -11.50 13.51 7.70
CA GLY A 166 -12.59 14.17 8.41
C GLY A 166 -12.45 14.22 9.94
N ASP A 167 -11.34 13.73 10.50
CA ASP A 167 -11.09 13.84 11.93
C ASP A 167 -10.92 15.31 12.38
N ALA A 168 -10.30 16.14 11.55
CA ALA A 168 -10.10 17.58 11.79
C ALA A 168 -11.27 18.46 11.31
N LEU A 169 -12.35 17.90 10.77
CA LEU A 169 -13.48 18.69 10.30
C LEU A 169 -14.34 19.18 11.47
N PRO A 170 -14.84 20.42 11.41
CA PRO A 170 -15.71 20.96 12.47
C PRO A 170 -17.08 20.28 12.52
N VAL A 171 -17.46 19.55 11.47
CA VAL A 171 -18.71 18.81 11.38
C VAL A 171 -18.40 17.31 11.36
N LYS A 172 -19.01 16.55 12.28
CA LYS A 172 -18.90 15.10 12.29
C LYS A 172 -19.69 14.50 11.13
N LEU A 173 -18.98 13.97 10.14
CA LEU A 173 -19.57 13.20 9.06
C LEU A 173 -19.74 11.74 9.48
N PRO A 174 -20.81 11.04 9.02
CA PRO A 174 -20.92 9.60 9.15
C PRO A 174 -19.70 8.89 8.50
N GLY A 175 -19.23 7.80 9.13
CA GLY A 175 -18.04 7.08 8.66
C GLY A 175 -18.16 6.60 7.21
N MET A 176 -19.34 6.11 6.81
CA MET A 176 -19.61 5.70 5.43
C MET A 176 -19.44 6.86 4.43
N VAL A 177 -19.91 8.06 4.80
CA VAL A 177 -19.71 9.25 3.93
C VAL A 177 -18.23 9.59 3.80
N LYS A 178 -17.47 9.54 4.90
CA LYS A 178 -16.02 9.74 4.89
C LYS A 178 -15.34 8.71 3.98
N LEU A 179 -15.71 7.43 4.10
CA LEU A 179 -15.18 6.34 3.29
C LEU A 179 -15.43 6.57 1.80
N LEU A 180 -16.64 6.93 1.40
CA LEU A 180 -16.99 7.24 0.01
C LEU A 180 -16.19 8.43 -0.53
N LEU A 181 -16.01 9.48 0.26
CA LEU A 181 -15.18 10.63 -0.12
C LEU A 181 -13.72 10.22 -0.32
N MET A 182 -13.17 9.38 0.55
CA MET A 182 -11.81 8.85 0.41
C MET A 182 -11.68 7.94 -0.82
N CYS A 183 -12.67 7.10 -1.13
CA CYS A 183 -12.70 6.33 -2.38
C CYS A 183 -12.69 7.24 -3.62
N ALA A 184 -13.30 8.41 -3.55
CA ALA A 184 -13.23 9.44 -4.60
C ALA A 184 -11.92 10.26 -4.57
N GLY A 185 -10.97 9.93 -3.70
CA GLY A 185 -9.67 10.60 -3.57
C GLY A 185 -9.68 11.84 -2.68
N ILE A 186 -10.80 12.19 -2.04
CA ILE A 186 -10.90 13.35 -1.15
C ILE A 186 -10.34 12.95 0.22
N GLY A 187 -9.27 13.63 0.64
CA GLY A 187 -8.57 13.31 1.89
C GLY A 187 -7.85 11.94 1.87
N SER A 188 -7.60 11.39 0.69
CA SER A 188 -6.98 10.09 0.48
C SER A 188 -5.92 10.19 -0.63
N PRO A 189 -4.72 10.67 -0.30
CA PRO A 189 -3.63 10.86 -1.27
C PRO A 189 -3.28 9.58 -2.00
N GLY A 190 -3.07 9.66 -3.31
CA GLY A 190 -2.64 8.52 -4.13
C GLY A 190 -3.77 7.59 -4.59
N THR A 191 -4.95 7.58 -3.96
CA THR A 191 -6.06 6.67 -4.27
C THR A 191 -6.42 6.67 -5.77
N LEU A 192 -6.69 7.82 -6.34
CA LEU A 192 -7.06 7.91 -7.77
C LEU A 192 -5.92 7.42 -8.68
N LYS A 193 -4.66 7.77 -8.39
CA LYS A 193 -3.50 7.29 -9.14
C LYS A 193 -3.43 5.76 -9.11
N THR A 194 -3.60 5.16 -7.94
CA THR A 194 -3.55 3.70 -7.74
C THR A 194 -4.74 3.00 -8.41
N VAL A 195 -5.93 3.57 -8.31
CA VAL A 195 -7.12 3.04 -9.01
C VAL A 195 -6.89 3.06 -10.52
N VAL A 196 -6.55 4.22 -11.08
CA VAL A 196 -6.31 4.37 -12.52
C VAL A 196 -5.17 3.48 -12.99
N GLY A 197 -4.05 3.43 -12.24
CA GLY A 197 -2.92 2.54 -12.54
C GLY A 197 -3.30 1.06 -12.60
N GLY A 198 -4.28 0.63 -11.82
CA GLY A 198 -4.80 -0.75 -11.83
C GLY A 198 -5.48 -1.17 -13.14
N TYR A 199 -5.91 -0.21 -13.97
CA TYR A 199 -6.50 -0.49 -15.29
C TYR A 199 -5.44 -0.66 -16.40
N PHE A 200 -4.27 -0.06 -16.27
CA PHE A 200 -3.28 -0.03 -17.36
C PHE A 200 -2.29 -1.19 -17.33
N GLY A 201 -2.13 -1.84 -16.20
CA GLY A 201 -1.10 -2.84 -16.02
C GLY A 201 0.31 -2.24 -15.97
N SER A 202 1.33 -3.09 -15.84
CA SER A 202 2.73 -2.67 -15.78
C SER A 202 3.66 -3.81 -16.17
N LYS A 203 4.62 -3.53 -17.07
CA LYS A 203 5.66 -4.50 -17.44
C LYS A 203 6.71 -4.69 -16.33
N ASN A 204 6.77 -3.77 -15.37
CA ASN A 204 7.71 -3.82 -14.27
C ASN A 204 7.14 -4.51 -13.02
N LYS A 205 5.86 -4.87 -13.04
CA LYS A 205 5.19 -5.57 -11.94
C LYS A 205 4.81 -6.98 -12.35
N LYS A 206 4.92 -7.91 -11.41
CA LYS A 206 4.52 -9.29 -11.62
C LYS A 206 3.00 -9.42 -11.77
N PRO A 207 2.50 -10.41 -12.52
CA PRO A 207 1.09 -10.70 -12.62
C PRO A 207 0.53 -11.12 -11.25
N VAL A 208 -0.73 -10.81 -11.01
CA VAL A 208 -1.45 -11.15 -9.77
C VAL A 208 -2.26 -12.43 -9.94
N LEU A 209 -2.89 -12.59 -11.11
CA LEU A 209 -3.64 -13.80 -11.46
C LEU A 209 -2.66 -14.86 -11.97
N VAL A 210 -2.03 -15.57 -11.04
CA VAL A 210 -1.12 -16.70 -11.33
C VAL A 210 -1.72 -18.00 -10.82
N GLU A 211 -1.34 -19.09 -11.45
CA GLU A 211 -1.83 -20.44 -11.11
C GLU A 211 -1.53 -20.79 -9.65
N GLY A 212 -2.56 -21.23 -8.93
CA GLY A 212 -2.45 -21.57 -7.51
C GLY A 212 -2.44 -20.40 -6.55
N SER A 213 -2.50 -19.13 -7.03
CA SER A 213 -2.61 -17.97 -6.15
C SER A 213 -4.03 -17.87 -5.56
N ASN A 214 -4.17 -17.17 -4.42
CA ASN A 214 -5.47 -16.89 -3.82
C ASN A 214 -6.37 -15.97 -4.66
N ALA A 215 -5.79 -15.33 -5.66
CA ALA A 215 -6.50 -14.51 -6.63
C ALA A 215 -6.79 -15.26 -7.94
N ASP A 216 -6.36 -16.52 -8.07
CA ASP A 216 -6.48 -17.28 -9.33
C ASP A 216 -7.94 -17.55 -9.67
N VAL A 217 -8.33 -17.03 -10.82
CA VAL A 217 -9.57 -17.37 -11.53
C VAL A 217 -9.14 -17.97 -12.86
N PRO A 218 -9.08 -19.32 -12.97
CA PRO A 218 -8.43 -20.01 -14.10
C PRO A 218 -8.93 -19.57 -15.48
N GLU A 219 -10.21 -19.32 -15.62
CA GLU A 219 -10.81 -18.88 -16.88
C GLU A 219 -10.35 -17.49 -17.27
N VAL A 220 -10.36 -16.56 -16.31
CA VAL A 220 -9.91 -15.17 -16.51
C VAL A 220 -8.41 -15.15 -16.77
N ARG A 221 -7.63 -15.91 -16.00
CA ARG A 221 -6.18 -16.01 -16.18
C ARG A 221 -5.83 -16.52 -17.57
N LYS A 222 -6.42 -17.66 -18.01
CA LYS A 222 -6.18 -18.22 -19.34
C LYS A 222 -6.53 -17.26 -20.46
N LEU A 223 -7.66 -16.55 -20.32
CA LEU A 223 -8.06 -15.53 -21.30
C LEU A 223 -7.06 -14.37 -21.37
N MET A 224 -6.61 -13.89 -20.22
CA MET A 224 -5.60 -12.82 -20.14
C MET A 224 -4.26 -13.27 -20.71
N ASP A 225 -3.80 -14.48 -20.38
CA ASP A 225 -2.55 -15.05 -20.89
C ASP A 225 -2.57 -15.16 -22.42
N LEU A 226 -3.71 -15.59 -22.98
CA LEU A 226 -3.86 -15.76 -24.42
C LEU A 226 -3.91 -14.42 -25.17
N THR A 227 -4.58 -13.40 -24.58
CA THR A 227 -4.89 -12.15 -25.29
C THR A 227 -3.87 -11.05 -25.02
N LEU A 228 -3.32 -10.99 -23.80
CA LEU A 228 -2.51 -9.87 -23.32
C LEU A 228 -1.05 -10.27 -23.01
N GLY A 229 -0.74 -11.58 -22.96
CA GLY A 229 0.59 -12.11 -22.65
C GLY A 229 0.75 -12.49 -21.18
N LYS A 230 1.98 -12.97 -20.84
CA LYS A 230 2.37 -13.52 -19.54
C LYS A 230 3.47 -12.69 -18.90
N ASP A 231 3.80 -13.03 -17.65
CA ASP A 231 4.99 -12.55 -16.91
C ASP A 231 5.00 -11.07 -16.54
N TYR A 232 3.90 -10.35 -16.69
CA TYR A 232 3.75 -8.96 -16.24
C TYR A 232 2.31 -8.68 -15.82
N LEU A 233 2.12 -7.63 -15.01
CA LEU A 233 0.79 -7.16 -14.62
C LEU A 233 0.05 -6.64 -15.87
N ARG A 234 -0.97 -7.37 -16.29
CA ARG A 234 -1.73 -7.11 -17.51
C ARG A 234 -2.75 -5.99 -17.30
N PRO A 235 -3.16 -5.28 -18.35
CA PRO A 235 -4.29 -4.34 -18.28
C PRO A 235 -5.52 -5.00 -17.65
N PHE A 236 -6.21 -4.26 -16.80
CA PHE A 236 -7.41 -4.68 -16.05
C PHE A 236 -7.21 -5.79 -15.01
N GLU A 237 -6.02 -6.36 -14.86
CA GLU A 237 -5.78 -7.46 -13.92
C GLU A 237 -6.06 -7.03 -12.47
N MET A 238 -5.45 -5.91 -12.03
CA MET A 238 -5.71 -5.36 -10.69
C MET A 238 -7.15 -4.86 -10.54
N ALA A 239 -7.72 -4.26 -11.56
CA ALA A 239 -9.11 -3.82 -11.53
C ALA A 239 -10.07 -5.01 -11.37
N THR A 240 -9.79 -6.14 -12.04
CA THR A 240 -10.57 -7.38 -11.91
C THR A 240 -10.47 -7.96 -10.49
N LEU A 241 -9.25 -8.02 -9.93
CA LEU A 241 -9.05 -8.48 -8.57
C LEU A 241 -9.79 -7.59 -7.56
N ARG A 242 -9.70 -6.28 -7.71
CA ARG A 242 -10.38 -5.32 -6.85
C ARG A 242 -11.89 -5.43 -6.93
N LEU A 243 -12.42 -5.60 -8.13
CA LEU A 243 -13.87 -5.82 -8.31
C LEU A 243 -14.33 -7.11 -7.63
N ALA A 244 -13.58 -8.19 -7.76
CA ALA A 244 -13.88 -9.45 -7.08
C ALA A 244 -13.83 -9.30 -5.55
N ASN A 245 -12.80 -8.66 -5.01
CA ASN A 245 -12.69 -8.36 -3.59
C ASN A 245 -13.85 -7.48 -3.10
N MET A 246 -14.20 -6.43 -3.86
CA MET A 246 -15.33 -5.56 -3.54
C MET A 246 -16.65 -6.33 -3.47
N THR A 247 -16.90 -7.20 -4.45
CA THR A 247 -18.11 -8.03 -4.47
C THR A 247 -18.17 -8.93 -3.24
N GLU A 248 -17.06 -9.56 -2.89
CA GLU A 248 -16.96 -10.44 -1.72
C GLU A 248 -17.17 -9.67 -0.42
N ILE A 249 -16.56 -8.50 -0.27
CA ILE A 249 -16.71 -7.61 0.89
C ILE A 249 -18.18 -7.16 1.03
N LEU A 250 -18.78 -6.67 -0.05
CA LEU A 250 -20.16 -6.14 -0.01
C LEU A 250 -21.19 -7.23 0.30
N ASN A 251 -21.00 -8.43 -0.25
CA ASN A 251 -21.89 -9.58 0.03
C ASN A 251 -21.83 -10.03 1.50
N ASN A 252 -20.78 -9.66 2.22
CA ASN A 252 -20.54 -10.08 3.60
C ASN A 252 -20.27 -8.87 4.51
N TRP A 253 -20.74 -7.71 4.12
CA TRP A 253 -20.49 -6.45 4.81
C TRP A 253 -20.83 -6.50 6.30
N ASP A 254 -22.04 -6.99 6.64
CA ASP A 254 -22.53 -7.03 8.02
C ASP A 254 -21.71 -7.95 8.94
N GLU A 255 -21.04 -8.96 8.37
CA GLU A 255 -20.14 -9.86 9.11
C GLU A 255 -18.74 -9.25 9.32
N LEU A 256 -18.29 -8.41 8.40
CA LEU A 256 -16.91 -7.94 8.32
C LEU A 256 -16.71 -6.55 8.89
N VAL A 257 -17.73 -5.69 8.80
CA VAL A 257 -17.62 -4.28 9.17
C VAL A 257 -17.45 -4.10 10.68
N CYS A 258 -16.60 -3.17 11.08
CA CYS A 258 -16.48 -2.77 12.47
C CYS A 258 -17.74 -2.03 12.94
N LYS A 259 -18.16 -2.27 14.19
CA LYS A 259 -19.38 -1.65 14.75
C LYS A 259 -19.28 -0.14 14.87
N ASN A 260 -18.09 0.37 15.14
CA ASN A 260 -17.84 1.80 15.22
C ASN A 260 -17.57 2.35 13.82
N ASP A 261 -18.54 3.06 13.24
CA ASP A 261 -18.47 3.59 11.89
C ASP A 261 -17.35 4.61 11.68
N GLN A 262 -16.85 5.25 12.74
CA GLN A 262 -15.70 6.16 12.67
C GLN A 262 -14.40 5.44 12.34
N LEU A 263 -14.30 4.15 12.61
CA LEU A 263 -13.14 3.33 12.27
C LEU A 263 -13.10 2.90 10.80
N LEU A 264 -14.16 3.13 10.03
CA LEU A 264 -14.20 2.79 8.59
C LEU A 264 -13.10 3.46 7.78
N VAL A 265 -12.61 4.59 8.24
CA VAL A 265 -11.59 5.39 7.56
C VAL A 265 -10.21 5.30 8.22
N GLN A 266 -10.07 4.57 9.34
CA GLN A 266 -8.80 4.37 10.01
C GLN A 266 -7.79 3.73 9.03
N ARG A 267 -6.58 4.28 8.95
CA ARG A 267 -5.51 3.71 8.13
C ARG A 267 -4.61 2.81 8.95
N GLY A 268 -3.95 1.89 8.26
CA GLY A 268 -3.05 0.91 8.81
C GLY A 268 -1.62 1.07 8.31
N GLY A 269 -0.93 -0.05 8.14
CA GLY A 269 0.45 -0.09 7.65
C GLY A 269 1.11 -1.45 7.84
N ALA A 270 2.44 -1.46 7.76
CA ALA A 270 3.22 -2.68 7.97
C ALA A 270 4.60 -2.36 8.56
N PHE A 271 5.10 -3.28 9.37
CA PHE A 271 6.44 -3.25 9.94
C PHE A 271 7.22 -4.50 9.57
N VAL A 272 8.53 -4.35 9.46
CA VAL A 272 9.48 -5.47 9.57
C VAL A 272 10.36 -5.20 10.78
N LEU A 273 10.29 -6.09 11.76
CA LEU A 273 11.01 -6.01 13.02
C LEU A 273 12.11 -7.07 13.03
N ASP A 274 13.19 -6.77 13.69
CA ASP A 274 14.22 -7.72 14.11
C ASP A 274 14.42 -7.62 15.62
N ASP A 275 15.40 -8.32 16.19
CA ASP A 275 15.62 -8.40 17.63
C ASP A 275 15.60 -7.04 18.34
N ASP A 276 16.26 -6.04 17.78
CA ASP A 276 16.49 -4.75 18.42
C ASP A 276 16.02 -3.53 17.62
N ARG A 277 15.57 -3.71 16.36
CA ARG A 277 15.21 -2.57 15.50
C ARG A 277 14.09 -2.84 14.51
N VAL A 278 13.48 -1.75 14.07
CA VAL A 278 12.51 -1.72 12.97
C VAL A 278 13.25 -1.49 11.67
N PHE A 279 13.21 -2.46 10.75
CA PHE A 279 13.81 -2.38 9.42
C PHE A 279 12.93 -1.63 8.42
N PHE A 280 11.64 -1.80 8.56
CA PHE A 280 10.64 -1.25 7.66
C PHE A 280 9.48 -0.72 8.49
N ASP A 281 9.04 0.49 8.20
CA ASP A 281 7.87 1.15 8.77
C ASP A 281 7.11 1.83 7.62
N HIS A 282 5.98 1.26 7.25
CA HIS A 282 5.09 1.82 6.25
C HIS A 282 3.78 2.22 6.90
N ARG A 283 3.30 3.41 6.58
CA ARG A 283 2.03 3.97 7.07
C ARG A 283 1.16 4.34 5.89
N ASP A 284 -0.05 3.80 5.84
CA ASP A 284 -0.98 4.02 4.75
C ASP A 284 -1.44 5.48 4.74
N ALA A 285 -1.17 6.17 3.64
CA ALA A 285 -1.55 7.58 3.48
C ALA A 285 -3.02 7.75 3.05
N GLY A 286 -3.63 6.73 2.47
CA GLY A 286 -4.99 6.74 1.95
C GLY A 286 -5.48 5.35 1.57
N ILE A 287 -6.65 5.27 0.95
CA ILE A 287 -7.19 4.01 0.41
C ILE A 287 -6.32 3.52 -0.74
N LEU A 288 -6.06 2.22 -0.80
CA LEU A 288 -5.10 1.57 -1.69
C LEU A 288 -3.67 2.11 -1.52
N GLY A 289 -3.38 2.62 -0.32
CA GLY A 289 -2.09 3.13 0.08
C GLY A 289 -1.24 2.15 0.87
N TYR A 290 -1.64 0.88 0.95
CA TYR A 290 -0.87 -0.17 1.64
C TYR A 290 0.50 -0.38 1.00
N CYS A 291 1.45 -0.91 1.77
CA CYS A 291 2.82 -1.14 1.29
C CYS A 291 2.86 -2.11 0.10
N ASP A 292 3.82 -1.91 -0.82
CA ASP A 292 4.07 -2.89 -1.89
C ASP A 292 4.52 -4.23 -1.27
N PRO A 293 3.76 -5.34 -1.47
CA PRO A 293 4.08 -6.64 -0.86
C PRO A 293 5.44 -7.19 -1.29
N ASN A 294 5.90 -6.90 -2.51
CA ASN A 294 7.22 -7.32 -2.97
C ASN A 294 8.31 -6.59 -2.21
N ARG A 295 8.13 -5.30 -1.98
CA ARG A 295 9.07 -4.50 -1.21
C ARG A 295 9.09 -4.93 0.26
N LEU A 296 7.93 -5.15 0.87
CA LEU A 296 7.84 -5.70 2.22
C LEU A 296 8.62 -7.02 2.33
N LYS A 297 8.45 -7.90 1.35
CA LYS A 297 9.17 -9.16 1.24
C LYS A 297 10.69 -8.96 1.10
N GLU A 298 11.14 -8.03 0.27
CA GLU A 298 12.55 -7.70 0.11
C GLU A 298 13.17 -7.29 1.45
N PHE A 299 12.53 -6.39 2.19
CA PHE A 299 13.00 -5.99 3.52
C PHE A 299 12.98 -7.13 4.54
N ALA A 300 11.96 -7.98 4.49
CA ALA A 300 11.85 -9.13 5.37
C ALA A 300 12.96 -10.17 5.12
N MET A 301 13.51 -10.26 3.90
CA MET A 301 14.49 -11.26 3.50
C MET A 301 15.92 -10.73 3.35
N ILE A 302 16.16 -9.44 3.60
CA ILE A 302 17.53 -8.89 3.54
C ILE A 302 18.37 -9.49 4.66
N ASP A 303 19.51 -10.10 4.29
CA ASP A 303 20.55 -10.50 5.23
C ASP A 303 21.40 -9.30 5.62
N GLY A 304 21.44 -8.96 6.93
CA GLY A 304 22.24 -7.88 7.48
C GLY A 304 21.54 -6.51 7.51
N ASP A 305 22.34 -5.46 7.77
CA ASP A 305 21.85 -4.09 7.91
C ASP A 305 21.58 -3.45 6.54
N PRO A 306 20.36 -3.06 6.21
CA PRO A 306 20.14 -2.21 5.04
C PRO A 306 20.92 -0.91 5.26
N LYS A 307 21.88 -0.65 4.38
CA LYS A 307 22.87 0.46 4.50
C LYS A 307 22.25 1.85 4.55
N GLU A 308 20.98 1.96 4.18
CA GLU A 308 20.19 3.19 4.31
C GLU A 308 18.76 2.90 4.76
N PRO A 309 18.23 3.70 5.70
CA PRO A 309 16.83 3.68 6.03
C PRO A 309 16.05 4.32 4.88
N PHE A 310 15.32 3.53 4.16
CA PHE A 310 14.40 4.03 3.15
C PHE A 310 13.22 4.73 3.82
N ASP A 311 13.15 6.06 3.69
CA ASP A 311 11.92 6.79 3.94
C ASP A 311 10.90 6.40 2.85
N ALA A 312 9.86 5.68 3.24
CA ALA A 312 8.78 5.23 2.34
C ALA A 312 8.04 6.39 1.63
N ILE A 313 8.36 7.62 1.98
CA ILE A 313 7.72 8.85 1.46
C ILE A 313 8.27 9.27 0.08
N GLU A 314 9.47 8.84 -0.31
CA GLU A 314 10.09 9.32 -1.57
C GLU A 314 9.57 8.66 -2.86
N ILE A 315 8.77 7.59 -2.79
CA ILE A 315 8.39 6.80 -3.98
C ILE A 315 7.04 7.17 -4.57
N MET A 316 6.37 8.19 -4.05
CA MET A 316 5.13 8.70 -4.67
C MET A 316 5.36 9.66 -5.85
N HIS A 317 6.62 9.87 -6.31
CA HIS A 317 6.97 10.88 -7.32
C HIS A 317 7.65 10.35 -8.60
N GLU A 318 7.71 9.03 -8.83
CA GLU A 318 8.12 8.50 -10.15
C GLU A 318 6.98 7.83 -10.91
#